data_3bc779932a9d3cdadfa0016b12392b0c
#
_entry.id   3bc779932a9d3cdadfa0016b12392b0c
#
_cell.length_a   1.000
_cell.length_b   1.000
_cell.length_c   1.000
_cell.angle_alpha   90.00
_cell.angle_beta   90.00
_cell.angle_gamma   90.00
#
_symmetry.space_group_name_H-M   'P 1'
#
loop_
_entity.id
_entity.type
_entity.pdbx_description
1 polymer ?
#
loop_
_entity_poly.entity_id
_entity_poly.type
_entity_poly.pdbx_seq_one_letter_code
_entity_poly.pdbx_strand_id
1 'polypeptide(L)'
;MGNLLADKVALVTGAGRGIGRAIAIVMAGEGAKVALTGRNIQPLDQVADEIQQAGGDATSWQLDVSSENQVEDVVRKISGLWGKIDILVNNAAIIHHDTPVWSTPIEEWDEEMAINLRGTFLCCHYVLPQMVERQEGIVINIGSSSGTIPESEFGAYGATKWGVIGYTTSLARSVRPHGVRVNGLNPGWVETGMTAGQKPKDAGPEWTQPQDIARAALFLAAHAPADMTGQFINLFGANDRSGHAPGPI
;
A
#
# COMPACT_ATOMS: atom_id res chain seq x y z
N MET A 1 23.78 3.36 3.29
CA MET A 1 22.67 2.68 2.60
C MET A 1 22.76 1.21 2.89
N GLY A 2 21.64 0.57 3.19
CA GLY A 2 21.53 -0.88 3.20
C GLY A 2 21.54 -1.44 1.76
N ASN A 3 21.61 -2.76 1.63
CA ASN A 3 21.67 -3.43 0.33
C ASN A 3 20.63 -4.58 0.21
N LEU A 4 19.63 -4.58 1.08
CA LEU A 4 18.63 -5.65 1.12
C LEU A 4 17.79 -5.74 -0.16
N LEU A 5 17.60 -4.61 -0.85
CA LEU A 5 16.82 -4.48 -2.07
C LEU A 5 17.66 -4.00 -3.26
N ALA A 6 18.98 -4.24 -3.23
CA ALA A 6 19.85 -3.90 -4.36
C ALA A 6 19.32 -4.53 -5.66
N ASP A 7 19.34 -3.75 -6.75
CA ASP A 7 18.84 -4.14 -8.08
C ASP A 7 17.34 -4.46 -8.17
N LYS A 8 16.56 -4.25 -7.10
CA LYS A 8 15.09 -4.37 -7.12
C LYS A 8 14.45 -3.06 -7.56
N VAL A 9 13.37 -3.17 -8.30
CA VAL A 9 12.51 -2.06 -8.71
C VAL A 9 11.20 -2.12 -7.94
N ALA A 10 10.90 -1.07 -7.21
CA ALA A 10 9.67 -0.95 -6.42
C ALA A 10 8.74 0.13 -7.02
N LEU A 11 7.49 -0.24 -7.27
CA LEU A 11 6.41 0.68 -7.60
C LEU A 11 5.57 0.91 -6.34
N VAL A 12 5.49 2.15 -5.88
CA VAL A 12 4.71 2.54 -4.69
C VAL A 12 3.61 3.51 -5.09
N THR A 13 2.34 3.13 -4.85
CA THR A 13 1.20 4.01 -5.12
C THR A 13 0.87 4.90 -3.93
N GLY A 14 0.45 6.15 -4.18
CA GLY A 14 0.21 7.12 -3.12
C GLY A 14 1.48 7.51 -2.35
N ALA A 15 2.63 7.60 -3.04
CA ALA A 15 3.95 7.75 -2.44
C ALA A 15 4.31 9.17 -2.01
N GLY A 16 3.47 10.20 -2.29
CA GLY A 16 3.81 11.60 -2.00
C GLY A 16 3.69 12.00 -0.53
N ARG A 17 3.09 11.18 0.35
CA ARG A 17 2.90 11.48 1.78
C ARG A 17 2.64 10.22 2.60
N GLY A 18 2.65 10.38 3.93
CA GLY A 18 2.20 9.37 4.89
C GLY A 18 2.94 8.03 4.74
N ILE A 19 2.17 6.94 4.77
CA ILE A 19 2.68 5.57 4.72
C ILE A 19 3.45 5.32 3.40
N GLY A 20 2.89 5.70 2.26
CA GLY A 20 3.52 5.47 0.95
C GLY A 20 4.88 6.16 0.82
N ARG A 21 5.00 7.43 1.30
CA ARG A 21 6.27 8.14 1.37
C ARG A 21 7.28 7.41 2.25
N ALA A 22 6.88 6.98 3.44
CA ALA A 22 7.77 6.29 4.37
C ALA A 22 8.27 4.96 3.78
N ILE A 23 7.40 4.18 3.13
CA ILE A 23 7.76 2.94 2.46
C ILE A 23 8.78 3.22 1.33
N ALA A 24 8.52 4.23 0.51
CA ALA A 24 9.39 4.60 -0.60
C ALA A 24 10.82 4.96 -0.13
N ILE A 25 10.92 5.80 0.91
CA ILE A 25 12.21 6.21 1.49
C ILE A 25 12.96 5.01 2.08
N VAL A 26 12.27 4.14 2.83
CA VAL A 26 12.89 2.95 3.43
C VAL A 26 13.37 1.99 2.34
N MET A 27 12.57 1.71 1.30
CA MET A 27 12.98 0.83 0.21
C MET A 27 14.16 1.39 -0.59
N ALA A 28 14.16 2.71 -0.89
CA ALA A 28 15.29 3.37 -1.54
C ALA A 28 16.55 3.35 -0.68
N GLY A 29 16.43 3.54 0.65
CA GLY A 29 17.52 3.42 1.61
C GLY A 29 18.16 2.03 1.65
N GLU A 30 17.43 0.99 1.25
CA GLU A 30 17.91 -0.38 1.10
C GLU A 30 18.34 -0.74 -0.34
N GLY A 31 18.49 0.25 -1.20
CA GLY A 31 19.06 0.10 -2.53
C GLY A 31 18.06 -0.19 -3.66
N ALA A 32 16.76 -0.14 -3.39
CA ALA A 32 15.75 -0.26 -4.45
C ALA A 32 15.71 1.01 -5.32
N LYS A 33 15.46 0.83 -6.63
CA LYS A 33 14.97 1.89 -7.50
C LYS A 33 13.47 2.05 -7.28
N VAL A 34 13.02 3.26 -6.95
CA VAL A 34 11.63 3.47 -6.53
C VAL A 34 10.86 4.35 -7.51
N ALA A 35 9.81 3.80 -8.10
CA ALA A 35 8.81 4.56 -8.84
C ALA A 35 7.75 5.09 -7.86
N LEU A 36 7.75 6.40 -7.65
CA LEU A 36 6.80 7.11 -6.80
C LEU A 36 5.58 7.50 -7.63
N THR A 37 4.39 7.04 -7.26
CA THR A 37 3.19 7.38 -8.00
C THR A 37 2.09 7.99 -7.15
N GLY A 38 1.29 8.86 -7.75
CA GLY A 38 0.14 9.52 -7.12
C GLY A 38 -0.47 10.60 -8.01
N ARG A 39 -1.63 11.13 -7.61
CA ARG A 39 -2.38 12.10 -8.42
C ARG A 39 -1.68 13.46 -8.56
N ASN A 40 -0.94 13.89 -7.54
CA ASN A 40 -0.25 15.18 -7.51
C ASN A 40 1.26 14.97 -7.66
N ILE A 41 1.84 15.53 -8.72
CA ILE A 41 3.26 15.33 -9.04
C ILE A 41 4.20 16.03 -8.04
N GLN A 42 3.86 17.24 -7.57
CA GLN A 42 4.75 18.04 -6.71
C GLN A 42 5.17 17.33 -5.41
N PRO A 43 4.28 16.71 -4.61
CA PRO A 43 4.71 15.95 -3.44
C PRO A 43 5.57 14.74 -3.79
N LEU A 44 5.39 14.13 -4.97
CA LEU A 44 6.21 13.02 -5.42
C LEU A 44 7.64 13.48 -5.77
N ASP A 45 7.76 14.62 -6.45
CA ASP A 45 9.05 15.22 -6.80
C ASP A 45 9.85 15.56 -5.54
N GLN A 46 9.20 16.12 -4.51
CA GLN A 46 9.83 16.37 -3.22
C GLN A 46 10.39 15.11 -2.57
N VAL A 47 9.64 14.00 -2.63
CA VAL A 47 10.10 12.70 -2.10
C VAL A 47 11.22 12.12 -2.96
N ALA A 48 11.17 12.29 -4.30
CA ALA A 48 12.23 11.85 -5.19
C ALA A 48 13.53 12.61 -4.90
N ASP A 49 13.46 13.93 -4.76
CA ASP A 49 14.61 14.78 -4.42
C ASP A 49 15.23 14.37 -3.08
N GLU A 50 14.40 14.11 -2.06
CA GLU A 50 14.86 13.65 -0.74
C GLU A 50 15.61 12.30 -0.85
N ILE A 51 15.06 11.35 -1.60
CA ILE A 51 15.69 10.04 -1.82
C ILE A 51 17.02 10.22 -2.57
N GLN A 52 17.04 11.04 -3.63
CA GLN A 52 18.25 11.28 -4.44
C GLN A 52 19.34 12.00 -3.64
N GLN A 53 18.98 12.98 -2.80
CA GLN A 53 19.91 13.67 -1.90
C GLN A 53 20.51 12.71 -0.86
N ALA A 54 19.76 11.68 -0.45
CA ALA A 54 20.26 10.61 0.41
C ALA A 54 21.08 9.54 -0.39
N GLY A 55 21.23 9.72 -1.72
CA GLY A 55 21.99 8.85 -2.61
C GLY A 55 21.21 7.65 -3.16
N GLY A 56 19.88 7.60 -2.95
CA GLY A 56 18.99 6.57 -3.54
C GLY A 56 18.59 6.91 -4.97
N ASP A 57 17.83 6.01 -5.60
CA ASP A 57 17.30 6.14 -6.97
C ASP A 57 15.78 6.16 -6.93
N ALA A 58 15.17 7.26 -7.33
CA ALA A 58 13.71 7.41 -7.40
C ALA A 58 13.27 8.29 -8.55
N THR A 59 12.10 7.97 -9.13
CA THR A 59 11.44 8.78 -10.16
C THR A 59 9.97 8.96 -9.83
N SER A 60 9.42 10.11 -10.22
CA SER A 60 8.03 10.50 -9.98
C SER A 60 7.17 10.27 -11.23
N TRP A 61 5.96 9.75 -11.02
CA TRP A 61 4.99 9.50 -12.08
C TRP A 61 3.60 9.94 -11.62
N GLN A 62 2.97 10.83 -12.37
CA GLN A 62 1.58 11.17 -12.10
C GLN A 62 0.69 9.98 -12.45
N LEU A 63 -0.14 9.54 -11.50
CA LEU A 63 -1.01 8.37 -11.65
C LEU A 63 -2.27 8.52 -10.79
N ASP A 64 -3.41 8.43 -11.43
CA ASP A 64 -4.67 8.09 -10.79
C ASP A 64 -4.89 6.59 -10.94
N VAL A 65 -4.86 5.85 -9.82
CA VAL A 65 -5.02 4.39 -9.81
C VAL A 65 -6.42 3.92 -10.24
N SER A 66 -7.43 4.80 -10.23
CA SER A 66 -8.76 4.50 -10.73
C SER A 66 -8.84 4.53 -12.27
N SER A 67 -7.87 5.15 -12.94
CA SER A 67 -7.77 5.26 -14.39
C SER A 67 -6.96 4.12 -14.97
N GLU A 68 -7.64 3.18 -15.62
CA GLU A 68 -7.03 2.00 -16.24
C GLU A 68 -5.92 2.37 -17.23
N ASN A 69 -6.20 3.32 -18.14
CA ASN A 69 -5.23 3.76 -19.14
C ASN A 69 -3.96 4.38 -18.52
N GLN A 70 -4.11 5.12 -17.40
CA GLN A 70 -2.95 5.68 -16.71
C GLN A 70 -2.13 4.60 -16.02
N VAL A 71 -2.78 3.61 -15.40
CA VAL A 71 -2.07 2.49 -14.76
C VAL A 71 -1.27 1.71 -15.80
N GLU A 72 -1.90 1.33 -16.92
CA GLU A 72 -1.21 0.64 -18.02
C GLU A 72 -0.01 1.41 -18.53
N ASP A 73 -0.19 2.71 -18.84
CA ASP A 73 0.86 3.56 -19.40
C ASP A 73 2.05 3.73 -18.42
N VAL A 74 1.76 3.99 -17.14
CA VAL A 74 2.80 4.16 -16.11
C VAL A 74 3.56 2.86 -15.86
N VAL A 75 2.87 1.73 -15.74
CA VAL A 75 3.52 0.41 -15.58
C VAL A 75 4.43 0.12 -16.78
N ARG A 76 3.95 0.35 -18.01
CA ARG A 76 4.75 0.18 -19.23
C ARG A 76 6.00 1.08 -19.26
N LYS A 77 5.86 2.35 -18.87
CA LYS A 77 6.97 3.31 -18.80
C LYS A 77 8.02 2.93 -17.76
N ILE A 78 7.60 2.51 -16.57
CA ILE A 78 8.51 2.05 -15.50
C ILE A 78 9.27 0.79 -15.97
N SER A 79 8.56 -0.17 -16.56
CA SER A 79 9.18 -1.39 -17.10
C SER A 79 10.12 -1.07 -18.26
N GLY A 80 9.81 -0.08 -19.09
CA GLY A 80 10.71 0.40 -20.16
C GLY A 80 11.97 1.08 -19.62
N LEU A 81 11.88 1.79 -18.49
CA LEU A 81 13.01 2.49 -17.88
C LEU A 81 13.98 1.54 -17.16
N TRP A 82 13.45 0.59 -16.38
CA TRP A 82 14.25 -0.27 -15.50
C TRP A 82 14.17 -1.77 -15.85
N GLY A 83 13.46 -2.11 -16.92
CA GLY A 83 13.35 -3.48 -17.42
C GLY A 83 12.36 -4.37 -16.69
N LYS A 84 11.94 -3.99 -15.45
CA LYS A 84 11.10 -4.82 -14.59
C LYS A 84 10.44 -4.01 -13.48
N ILE A 85 9.46 -4.63 -12.82
CA ILE A 85 8.96 -4.23 -11.49
C ILE A 85 9.02 -5.49 -10.61
N ASP A 86 9.81 -5.46 -9.54
CA ASP A 86 10.00 -6.59 -8.62
C ASP A 86 9.06 -6.51 -7.42
N ILE A 87 8.73 -5.27 -6.98
CA ILE A 87 7.90 -5.02 -5.81
C ILE A 87 6.79 -4.05 -6.20
N LEU A 88 5.55 -4.43 -5.93
CA LEU A 88 4.39 -3.55 -6.05
C LEU A 88 3.83 -3.26 -4.66
N VAL A 89 3.74 -1.99 -4.28
CA VAL A 89 3.08 -1.55 -3.05
C VAL A 89 1.80 -0.79 -3.40
N ASN A 90 0.66 -1.42 -3.21
CA ASN A 90 -0.65 -0.81 -3.35
C ASN A 90 -1.01 -0.10 -2.05
N ASN A 91 -0.71 1.21 -1.98
CA ASN A 91 -0.96 2.03 -0.82
C ASN A 91 -1.95 3.17 -1.10
N ALA A 92 -2.15 3.58 -2.35
CA ALA A 92 -3.09 4.65 -2.70
C ALA A 92 -4.50 4.35 -2.17
N ALA A 93 -5.03 5.25 -1.38
CA ALA A 93 -6.38 5.16 -0.83
C ALA A 93 -6.91 6.54 -0.46
N ILE A 94 -8.23 6.64 -0.40
CA ILE A 94 -8.98 7.74 0.19
C ILE A 94 -9.93 7.21 1.24
N ILE A 95 -10.41 8.08 2.09
CA ILE A 95 -11.46 7.83 3.06
C ILE A 95 -12.33 9.08 3.18
N HIS A 96 -13.62 8.89 3.09
CA HIS A 96 -14.62 9.88 3.47
C HIS A 96 -15.07 9.60 4.90
N HIS A 97 -15.22 10.64 5.68
CA HIS A 97 -15.49 10.56 7.12
C HIS A 97 -16.88 11.09 7.47
N ASP A 98 -17.33 10.75 8.67
CA ASP A 98 -18.44 11.38 9.36
C ASP A 98 -19.83 11.12 8.78
N THR A 99 -19.98 10.05 7.99
CA THR A 99 -21.29 9.67 7.44
C THR A 99 -21.70 8.30 7.98
N PRO A 100 -22.85 8.16 8.64
CA PRO A 100 -23.38 6.85 9.02
C PRO A 100 -23.50 5.92 7.79
N VAL A 101 -23.12 4.65 7.95
CA VAL A 101 -23.05 3.66 6.86
C VAL A 101 -24.29 3.62 5.98
N TRP A 102 -25.48 3.74 6.59
CA TRP A 102 -26.76 3.67 5.87
C TRP A 102 -27.10 4.94 5.04
N SER A 103 -26.37 6.03 5.21
CA SER A 103 -26.55 7.31 4.51
C SER A 103 -25.32 7.76 3.72
N THR A 104 -24.36 6.87 3.49
CA THR A 104 -23.18 7.16 2.66
C THR A 104 -23.62 7.64 1.28
N PRO A 105 -23.17 8.82 0.80
CA PRO A 105 -23.43 9.29 -0.55
C PRO A 105 -22.92 8.30 -1.60
N ILE A 106 -23.69 8.11 -2.67
CA ILE A 106 -23.34 7.15 -3.73
C ILE A 106 -22.00 7.53 -4.38
N GLU A 107 -21.77 8.81 -4.56
CA GLU A 107 -20.54 9.34 -5.16
C GLU A 107 -19.31 9.03 -4.31
N GLU A 108 -19.42 9.12 -2.98
CA GLU A 108 -18.32 8.77 -2.06
C GLU A 108 -18.06 7.27 -2.07
N TRP A 109 -19.12 6.46 -2.07
CA TRP A 109 -19.03 5.02 -2.23
C TRP A 109 -18.31 4.65 -3.54
N ASP A 110 -18.75 5.20 -4.65
CA ASP A 110 -18.19 4.91 -5.97
C ASP A 110 -16.71 5.34 -6.07
N GLU A 111 -16.35 6.52 -5.51
CA GLU A 111 -14.96 7.00 -5.50
C GLU A 111 -14.07 6.10 -4.66
N GLU A 112 -14.49 5.70 -3.47
CA GLU A 112 -13.69 4.82 -2.61
C GLU A 112 -13.53 3.43 -3.24
N MET A 113 -14.57 2.85 -3.81
CA MET A 113 -14.51 1.58 -4.53
C MET A 113 -13.57 1.66 -5.73
N ALA A 114 -13.62 2.75 -6.49
CA ALA A 114 -12.78 2.96 -7.66
C ALA A 114 -11.30 3.08 -7.29
N ILE A 115 -10.98 3.83 -6.24
CA ILE A 115 -9.58 4.09 -5.85
C ILE A 115 -9.03 2.95 -5.00
N ASN A 116 -9.70 2.61 -3.88
CA ASN A 116 -9.13 1.74 -2.87
C ASN A 116 -9.12 0.26 -3.30
N LEU A 117 -10.18 -0.21 -3.96
CA LEU A 117 -10.32 -1.61 -4.34
C LEU A 117 -10.01 -1.84 -5.82
N ARG A 118 -10.72 -1.15 -6.73
CA ARG A 118 -10.46 -1.32 -8.17
C ARG A 118 -9.05 -0.85 -8.55
N GLY A 119 -8.54 0.22 -7.96
CA GLY A 119 -7.18 0.71 -8.20
C GLY A 119 -6.12 -0.32 -7.79
N THR A 120 -6.29 -0.98 -6.63
CA THR A 120 -5.45 -2.10 -6.21
C THR A 120 -5.48 -3.25 -7.22
N PHE A 121 -6.68 -3.61 -7.71
CA PHE A 121 -6.83 -4.61 -8.76
C PHE A 121 -6.12 -4.21 -10.05
N LEU A 122 -6.30 -2.98 -10.55
CA LEU A 122 -5.69 -2.52 -11.79
C LEU A 122 -4.15 -2.55 -11.73
N CYS A 123 -3.56 -2.06 -10.63
CA CYS A 123 -2.11 -2.12 -10.47
C CYS A 123 -1.60 -3.57 -10.48
N CYS A 124 -2.27 -4.47 -9.79
CA CYS A 124 -1.94 -5.90 -9.83
C CYS A 124 -2.11 -6.48 -11.24
N HIS A 125 -3.20 -6.14 -11.95
CA HIS A 125 -3.51 -6.64 -13.28
C HIS A 125 -2.39 -6.34 -14.29
N TYR A 126 -1.85 -5.13 -14.27
CA TYR A 126 -0.82 -4.71 -15.22
C TYR A 126 0.61 -5.07 -14.79
N VAL A 127 0.86 -5.25 -13.49
CA VAL A 127 2.20 -5.59 -12.99
C VAL A 127 2.44 -7.10 -12.95
N LEU A 128 1.44 -7.89 -12.54
CA LEU A 128 1.63 -9.33 -12.32
C LEU A 128 2.05 -10.16 -13.55
N PRO A 129 1.60 -9.89 -14.78
CA PRO A 129 2.02 -10.69 -15.93
C PRO A 129 3.54 -10.81 -16.07
N GLN A 130 4.28 -9.70 -15.90
CA GLN A 130 5.74 -9.72 -15.95
C GLN A 130 6.38 -10.44 -14.75
N MET A 131 5.76 -10.39 -13.55
CA MET A 131 6.22 -11.14 -12.38
C MET A 131 6.01 -12.65 -12.55
N VAL A 132 4.85 -13.04 -13.06
CA VAL A 132 4.51 -14.46 -13.35
C VAL A 132 5.45 -15.03 -14.42
N GLU A 133 5.73 -14.28 -15.48
CA GLU A 133 6.67 -14.70 -16.54
C GLU A 133 8.08 -14.93 -15.99
N ARG A 134 8.57 -14.06 -15.12
CA ARG A 134 9.89 -14.19 -14.47
C ARG A 134 9.92 -15.16 -13.31
N GLN A 135 8.75 -15.66 -12.87
CA GLN A 135 8.59 -16.48 -11.68
C GLN A 135 9.15 -15.83 -10.39
N GLU A 136 9.11 -14.52 -10.34
CA GLU A 136 9.61 -13.72 -9.21
C GLU A 136 8.82 -12.42 -9.09
N GLY A 137 8.36 -12.09 -7.88
CA GLY A 137 7.69 -10.84 -7.60
C GLY A 137 7.11 -10.78 -6.19
N ILE A 138 6.89 -9.56 -5.72
CA ILE A 138 6.33 -9.30 -4.40
C ILE A 138 5.26 -8.23 -4.54
N VAL A 139 4.07 -8.52 -4.05
CA VAL A 139 2.98 -7.56 -3.93
C VAL A 139 2.67 -7.33 -2.45
N ILE A 140 2.60 -6.07 -2.05
CA ILE A 140 2.23 -5.65 -0.70
C ILE A 140 1.02 -4.75 -0.81
N ASN A 141 -0.12 -5.20 -0.28
CA ASN A 141 -1.37 -4.44 -0.27
C ASN A 141 -1.58 -3.80 1.10
N ILE A 142 -1.84 -2.49 1.12
CA ILE A 142 -2.13 -1.80 2.38
C ILE A 142 -3.64 -1.90 2.64
N GLY A 143 -3.97 -2.77 3.58
CA GLY A 143 -5.29 -2.94 4.16
C GLY A 143 -5.62 -1.84 5.18
N SER A 144 -6.30 -2.22 6.25
CA SER A 144 -6.64 -1.38 7.41
C SER A 144 -7.20 -2.26 8.53
N SER A 145 -7.21 -1.76 9.77
CA SER A 145 -8.04 -2.32 10.85
C SER A 145 -9.52 -2.37 10.44
N SER A 146 -10.01 -1.38 9.70
CA SER A 146 -11.38 -1.33 9.15
C SER A 146 -11.69 -2.45 8.13
N GLY A 147 -10.68 -3.18 7.67
CA GLY A 147 -10.84 -4.40 6.86
C GLY A 147 -11.02 -5.68 7.70
N THR A 148 -10.90 -5.60 9.02
CA THR A 148 -11.01 -6.72 9.95
C THR A 148 -11.99 -6.46 11.08
N ILE A 149 -12.24 -5.19 11.39
CA ILE A 149 -13.12 -4.74 12.46
C ILE A 149 -14.20 -3.88 11.82
N PRO A 150 -15.50 -4.21 11.99
CA PRO A 150 -16.58 -3.39 11.46
C PRO A 150 -16.69 -2.08 12.25
N GLU A 151 -16.86 -0.97 11.52
CA GLU A 151 -17.00 0.36 12.09
C GLU A 151 -18.28 1.02 11.57
N SER A 152 -18.96 1.80 12.41
CA SER A 152 -20.29 2.39 12.09
C SER A 152 -20.22 3.59 11.15
N GLU A 153 -19.03 4.18 10.95
CA GLU A 153 -18.83 5.45 10.27
C GLU A 153 -17.97 5.34 8.99
N PHE A 154 -17.45 4.14 8.71
CA PHE A 154 -16.56 3.90 7.58
C PHE A 154 -17.09 2.80 6.65
N GLY A 155 -18.37 2.90 6.25
CA GLY A 155 -19.03 1.83 5.50
C GLY A 155 -18.39 1.54 4.14
N ALA A 156 -18.20 2.54 3.32
CA ALA A 156 -17.56 2.40 2.02
C ALA A 156 -16.09 2.02 2.16
N TYR A 157 -15.36 2.76 3.00
CA TYR A 157 -13.95 2.48 3.27
C TYR A 157 -13.74 1.06 3.83
N GLY A 158 -14.52 0.69 4.85
CA GLY A 158 -14.50 -0.67 5.41
C GLY A 158 -14.75 -1.72 4.33
N ALA A 159 -15.80 -1.56 3.52
CA ALA A 159 -16.12 -2.48 2.43
C ALA A 159 -14.94 -2.62 1.46
N THR A 160 -14.27 -1.50 1.08
CA THR A 160 -13.08 -1.58 0.22
C THR A 160 -11.93 -2.34 0.88
N LYS A 161 -11.70 -2.14 2.19
CA LYS A 161 -10.59 -2.78 2.89
C LYS A 161 -10.84 -4.26 3.17
N TRP A 162 -12.07 -4.67 3.46
CA TRP A 162 -12.49 -6.08 3.43
C TRP A 162 -12.28 -6.69 2.05
N GLY A 163 -12.64 -5.96 0.99
CA GLY A 163 -12.42 -6.36 -0.41
C GLY A 163 -10.93 -6.56 -0.73
N VAL A 164 -10.06 -5.65 -0.28
CA VAL A 164 -8.58 -5.77 -0.44
C VAL A 164 -8.05 -7.02 0.25
N ILE A 165 -8.52 -7.35 1.46
CA ILE A 165 -8.11 -8.58 2.17
C ILE A 165 -8.53 -9.82 1.38
N GLY A 166 -9.81 -9.90 0.97
CA GLY A 166 -10.31 -11.01 0.18
C GLY A 166 -9.58 -11.16 -1.15
N TYR A 167 -9.34 -10.06 -1.86
CA TYR A 167 -8.60 -10.03 -3.11
C TYR A 167 -7.15 -10.50 -2.92
N THR A 168 -6.45 -9.98 -1.90
CA THR A 168 -5.05 -10.35 -1.58
C THR A 168 -4.90 -11.84 -1.34
N THR A 169 -5.78 -12.43 -0.52
CA THR A 169 -5.71 -13.86 -0.19
C THR A 169 -6.03 -14.75 -1.39
N SER A 170 -6.97 -14.35 -2.23
CA SER A 170 -7.31 -15.07 -3.48
C SER A 170 -6.18 -14.97 -4.49
N LEU A 171 -5.64 -13.75 -4.67
CA LEU A 171 -4.53 -13.50 -5.59
C LEU A 171 -3.28 -14.27 -5.19
N ALA A 172 -2.94 -14.30 -3.90
CA ALA A 172 -1.81 -15.04 -3.37
C ALA A 172 -1.86 -16.52 -3.75
N ARG A 173 -3.04 -17.16 -3.66
CA ARG A 173 -3.23 -18.56 -4.08
C ARG A 173 -3.03 -18.74 -5.58
N SER A 174 -3.51 -17.79 -6.38
CA SER A 174 -3.43 -17.84 -7.84
C SER A 174 -1.99 -17.75 -8.35
N VAL A 175 -1.17 -16.85 -7.76
CA VAL A 175 0.19 -16.58 -8.24
C VAL A 175 1.30 -17.35 -7.52
N ARG A 176 0.98 -18.03 -6.41
CA ARG A 176 1.94 -18.88 -5.68
C ARG A 176 2.68 -19.91 -6.55
N PRO A 177 2.01 -20.63 -7.48
CA PRO A 177 2.71 -21.58 -8.36
C PRO A 177 3.74 -20.94 -9.27
N HIS A 178 3.68 -19.62 -9.41
CA HIS A 178 4.58 -18.82 -10.26
C HIS A 178 5.66 -18.07 -9.44
N GLY A 179 5.93 -18.47 -8.18
CA GLY A 179 6.98 -17.86 -7.38
C GLY A 179 6.71 -16.43 -6.93
N VAL A 180 5.48 -15.91 -7.12
CA VAL A 180 5.08 -14.56 -6.71
C VAL A 180 4.43 -14.61 -5.32
N ARG A 181 4.86 -13.72 -4.43
CA ARG A 181 4.28 -13.57 -3.08
C ARG A 181 3.37 -12.35 -3.02
N VAL A 182 2.21 -12.50 -2.41
CA VAL A 182 1.24 -11.41 -2.21
C VAL A 182 0.84 -11.40 -0.74
N ASN A 183 1.18 -10.34 -0.02
CA ASN A 183 0.85 -10.18 1.38
C ASN A 183 0.26 -8.79 1.64
N GLY A 184 -0.26 -8.57 2.83
CA GLY A 184 -0.80 -7.27 3.21
C GLY A 184 -0.33 -6.79 4.58
N LEU A 185 -0.53 -5.51 4.79
CA LEU A 185 -0.38 -4.84 6.08
C LEU A 185 -1.72 -4.23 6.45
N ASN A 186 -2.17 -4.43 7.68
CA ASN A 186 -3.37 -3.79 8.23
C ASN A 186 -2.94 -2.77 9.28
N PRO A 187 -2.70 -1.51 8.88
CA PRO A 187 -2.49 -0.45 9.85
C PRO A 187 -3.78 -0.16 10.64
N GLY A 188 -3.62 0.17 11.92
CA GLY A 188 -4.63 0.89 12.68
C GLY A 188 -4.50 2.39 12.46
N TRP A 189 -4.61 3.17 13.54
CA TRP A 189 -4.40 4.62 13.49
C TRP A 189 -2.92 4.96 13.30
N VAL A 190 -2.59 5.56 12.17
CA VAL A 190 -1.22 5.99 11.81
C VAL A 190 -1.19 7.51 11.73
N GLU A 191 -0.17 8.13 12.27
CA GLU A 191 -0.01 9.60 12.24
C GLU A 191 0.31 10.08 10.82
N THR A 192 -0.73 10.45 10.09
CA THR A 192 -0.67 10.90 8.69
C THR A 192 -1.62 12.08 8.46
N GLY A 193 -1.52 12.70 7.29
CA GLY A 193 -2.51 13.71 6.87
C GLY A 193 -3.92 13.16 6.69
N MET A 194 -4.10 11.86 6.50
CA MET A 194 -5.42 11.21 6.41
C MET A 194 -6.13 11.17 7.76
N THR A 195 -5.37 11.03 8.84
CA THR A 195 -5.87 10.95 10.22
C THR A 195 -5.69 12.25 11.02
N ALA A 196 -5.24 13.33 10.34
CA ALA A 196 -5.01 14.62 10.97
C ALA A 196 -6.31 15.17 11.58
N GLY A 197 -6.24 15.55 12.86
CA GLY A 197 -7.39 16.07 13.59
C GLY A 197 -8.33 15.02 14.19
N GLN A 198 -8.13 13.75 13.91
CA GLN A 198 -8.98 12.66 14.41
C GLN A 198 -8.42 11.96 15.66
N LYS A 199 -7.25 12.40 16.12
CA LYS A 199 -6.65 11.82 17.32
C LYS A 199 -7.58 12.03 18.52
N PRO A 200 -8.12 10.96 19.13
CA PRO A 200 -8.92 11.09 20.34
C PRO A 200 -8.10 11.81 21.42
N LYS A 201 -8.74 12.70 22.19
CA LYS A 201 -8.06 13.48 23.24
C LYS A 201 -7.40 12.62 24.31
N ASP A 202 -7.90 11.40 24.45
CA ASP A 202 -7.47 10.38 25.40
C ASP A 202 -6.65 9.25 24.70
N ALA A 203 -6.37 9.36 23.41
CA ALA A 203 -5.41 8.50 22.75
C ALA A 203 -4.04 8.71 23.40
N GLY A 204 -3.44 7.63 23.88
CA GLY A 204 -2.08 7.65 24.44
C GLY A 204 -1.07 8.30 23.48
N PRO A 205 0.14 8.60 23.96
CA PRO A 205 1.14 9.34 23.18
C PRO A 205 1.61 8.62 21.91
N GLU A 206 1.37 7.32 21.81
CA GLU A 206 1.98 6.49 20.77
C GLU A 206 0.94 6.04 19.73
N TRP A 207 0.70 6.86 18.72
CA TRP A 207 0.16 6.39 17.47
C TRP A 207 1.23 5.68 16.67
N THR A 208 0.82 4.67 15.89
CA THR A 208 1.73 4.01 14.94
C THR A 208 2.30 5.07 13.98
N GLN A 209 3.60 5.05 13.81
CA GLN A 209 4.26 5.98 12.89
C GLN A 209 4.29 5.39 11.46
N PRO A 210 4.27 6.21 10.40
CA PRO A 210 4.44 5.72 9.03
C PRO A 210 5.69 4.85 8.84
N GLN A 211 6.75 5.13 9.61
CA GLN A 211 8.00 4.37 9.60
C GLN A 211 7.84 2.94 10.13
N ASP A 212 6.89 2.70 11.05
CA ASP A 212 6.61 1.35 11.55
C ASP A 212 5.99 0.49 10.45
N ILE A 213 5.07 1.07 9.69
CA ILE A 213 4.47 0.40 8.53
C ILE A 213 5.53 0.16 7.45
N ALA A 214 6.42 1.14 7.23
CA ALA A 214 7.50 1.01 6.26
C ALA A 214 8.49 -0.11 6.63
N ARG A 215 8.82 -0.28 7.93
CA ARG A 215 9.66 -1.40 8.40
C ARG A 215 8.97 -2.76 8.17
N ALA A 216 7.67 -2.85 8.40
CA ALA A 216 6.90 -4.07 8.10
C ALA A 216 6.85 -4.37 6.60
N ALA A 217 6.71 -3.34 5.75
CA ALA A 217 6.79 -3.50 4.30
C ALA A 217 8.17 -3.99 3.85
N LEU A 218 9.24 -3.45 4.43
CA LEU A 218 10.60 -3.92 4.18
C LEU A 218 10.78 -5.38 4.60
N PHE A 219 10.25 -5.78 5.76
CA PHE A 219 10.26 -7.19 6.18
C PHE A 219 9.59 -8.08 5.14
N LEU A 220 8.41 -7.73 4.65
CA LEU A 220 7.71 -8.50 3.61
C LEU A 220 8.48 -8.58 2.29
N ALA A 221 9.19 -7.50 1.95
CA ALA A 221 9.98 -7.42 0.73
C ALA A 221 11.30 -8.20 0.81
N ALA A 222 12.02 -8.12 1.92
CA ALA A 222 13.40 -8.58 2.03
C ALA A 222 13.61 -9.82 2.93
N HIS A 223 12.78 -10.01 3.95
CA HIS A 223 13.05 -10.99 5.01
C HIS A 223 11.96 -12.06 5.18
N ALA A 224 10.76 -11.83 4.64
CA ALA A 224 9.67 -12.79 4.78
C ALA A 224 10.03 -14.11 4.07
N PRO A 225 9.78 -15.27 4.72
CA PRO A 225 10.03 -16.57 4.12
C PRO A 225 9.33 -16.73 2.76
N ALA A 226 9.89 -17.54 1.87
CA ALA A 226 9.32 -17.80 0.54
C ALA A 226 7.88 -18.34 0.61
N ASP A 227 7.55 -19.09 1.65
CA ASP A 227 6.21 -19.65 1.87
C ASP A 227 5.20 -18.64 2.41
N MET A 228 5.66 -17.47 2.87
CA MET A 228 4.77 -16.45 3.41
C MET A 228 4.08 -15.70 2.28
N THR A 229 2.86 -16.13 1.97
CA THR A 229 1.97 -15.50 0.99
C THR A 229 0.52 -15.62 1.44
N GLY A 230 -0.32 -14.65 1.11
CA GLY A 230 -1.71 -14.55 1.54
C GLY A 230 -1.89 -14.14 3.00
N GLN A 231 -0.83 -13.60 3.65
CA GLN A 231 -0.85 -13.23 5.05
C GLN A 231 -0.99 -11.72 5.23
N PHE A 232 -1.56 -11.34 6.37
CA PHE A 232 -1.64 -9.94 6.80
C PHE A 232 -0.91 -9.75 8.13
N ILE A 233 -0.10 -8.69 8.22
CA ILE A 233 0.50 -8.24 9.47
C ILE A 233 -0.37 -7.10 10.01
N ASN A 234 -0.96 -7.32 11.18
CA ASN A 234 -1.77 -6.32 11.87
C ASN A 234 -0.85 -5.38 12.66
N LEU A 235 -1.00 -4.07 12.45
CA LEU A 235 -0.18 -3.01 13.04
C LEU A 235 -1.11 -1.98 13.69
N PHE A 236 -1.86 -2.43 14.70
CA PHE A 236 -2.92 -1.62 15.34
C PHE A 236 -2.39 -0.69 16.44
N GLY A 237 -1.13 -0.86 16.86
CA GLY A 237 -0.53 -0.10 17.96
C GLY A 237 -0.98 -0.59 19.34
N ALA A 238 -0.39 -0.01 20.39
CA ALA A 238 -0.70 -0.36 21.79
C ALA A 238 -2.08 0.12 22.26
N ASN A 239 -2.71 1.01 21.50
CA ASN A 239 -3.99 1.66 21.85
C ASN A 239 -5.18 1.12 21.04
N ASP A 240 -5.11 -0.12 20.58
CA ASP A 240 -6.28 -0.75 19.97
C ASP A 240 -7.36 -0.97 21.05
N ARG A 241 -8.31 0.00 21.11
CA ARG A 241 -9.45 -0.04 22.01
C ARG A 241 -10.56 -0.98 21.53
N SER A 242 -10.38 -1.65 20.39
CA SER A 242 -11.42 -2.54 19.86
C SER A 242 -11.72 -3.70 20.80
N GLY A 243 -10.84 -3.98 21.78
CA GLY A 243 -10.99 -5.10 22.73
C GLY A 243 -11.07 -6.47 22.04
N HIS A 244 -10.96 -6.47 20.75
CA HIS A 244 -11.01 -7.65 19.92
C HIS A 244 -9.58 -8.01 19.52
N ALA A 245 -8.96 -8.88 20.32
CA ALA A 245 -7.91 -9.70 19.73
C ALA A 245 -8.54 -10.33 18.47
N PRO A 246 -7.88 -10.25 17.28
CA PRO A 246 -8.40 -10.89 16.09
C PRO A 246 -8.64 -12.35 16.44
N GLY A 247 -9.91 -12.78 16.37
CA GLY A 247 -10.24 -14.18 16.44
C GLY A 247 -9.48 -14.90 15.33
N PRO A 248 -9.10 -16.16 15.50
CA PRO A 248 -8.47 -16.92 14.45
C PRO A 248 -9.40 -16.93 13.22
N ILE A 249 -8.91 -16.47 12.07
CA ILE A 249 -9.55 -16.64 10.77
C ILE A 249 -9.41 -18.10 10.36
#